data_ef57c889561d053845bda64a7d4cbf07
#
_entry.id   ef57c889561d053845bda64a7d4cbf07
#
_cell.length_a   1.000
_cell.length_b   1.000
_cell.length_c   1.000
_cell.angle_alpha   90.00
_cell.angle_beta   90.00
_cell.angle_gamma   90.00
#
_symmetry.space_group_name_H-M   'P 1'
#
loop_
_entity.id
_entity.type
_entity.pdbx_description
1 polymer ?
#
loop_
_entity_poly.entity_id
_entity_poly.type
_entity_poly.pdbx_seq_one_letter_code
_entity_poly.pdbx_strand_id
1 'polypeptide(L)'
;IRLSLVGSEMCIRDRPSTLSIDLAELLVDTIHSAEWAIFAKNGSDAVSLAMMTARSATGRDKIIMYNGSYHGTHTWMRNAGDPGIAAADVANTIYIDWNNLQQLEDAIAAHEGDIAALIATPYMQYTFADNVLPAPGYWNDVRSICTAHGIVLILDDIRTGWRLDLAGSDHYFGFEADLICCGGALANGWNISALCGKDSLKNACSSVSYTGTYWHSAAPIAAAIATLTKLREHEDACGYMRMIGESLTSGLESISAQHGFHMVTTGEPCFFSIRLADDDNFVLHQEFIAECVKRGALFAPHHNHFTNLAETMEDVDQTLIIANEAFSAVASQHPDMGFTA
;
A
#
# COMPACT_ATOMS: atom_id res chain seq x y z
N ILE A 1 -6.98 -38.07 26.57
CA ILE A 1 -5.91 -37.48 25.77
C ILE A 1 -6.47 -36.65 24.74
N ARG A 2 -7.60 -37.09 24.42
CA ARG A 2 -7.64 -36.76 23.04
C ARG A 2 -8.76 -35.84 22.75
N LEU A 3 -9.65 -35.64 23.72
CA LEU A 3 -10.62 -34.56 23.80
C LEU A 3 -9.94 -33.19 23.92
N SER A 4 -8.76 -33.14 24.56
CA SER A 4 -7.98 -31.91 24.66
C SER A 4 -7.32 -31.50 23.34
N LEU A 5 -7.05 -32.45 22.42
CA LEU A 5 -6.47 -32.12 21.12
C LEU A 5 -7.48 -31.51 20.16
N VAL A 6 -8.70 -32.05 20.10
CA VAL A 6 -9.73 -31.51 19.20
C VAL A 6 -10.18 -30.13 19.64
N GLY A 7 -10.40 -29.91 20.94
CA GLY A 7 -10.74 -28.58 21.45
C GLY A 7 -9.57 -27.59 21.42
N SER A 8 -8.34 -28.04 21.62
CA SER A 8 -7.16 -27.16 21.63
C SER A 8 -6.76 -26.70 20.23
N GLU A 9 -6.91 -27.55 19.20
CA GLU A 9 -6.58 -27.11 17.84
C GLU A 9 -7.51 -26.04 17.30
N MET A 10 -8.80 -26.10 17.59
CA MET A 10 -9.72 -25.00 17.30
C MET A 10 -9.38 -23.73 18.12
N CYS A 11 -9.16 -23.89 19.42
CA CYS A 11 -8.86 -22.77 20.32
C CYS A 11 -7.50 -22.14 20.07
N ILE A 12 -6.48 -22.87 19.61
CA ILE A 12 -5.16 -22.33 19.31
C ILE A 12 -5.20 -21.34 18.12
N ARG A 13 -6.14 -21.53 17.21
CA ARG A 13 -6.31 -20.64 16.04
C ARG A 13 -7.23 -19.46 16.33
N ASP A 14 -8.07 -19.56 17.35
CA ASP A 14 -9.11 -18.58 17.68
C ASP A 14 -8.69 -17.64 18.83
N ARG A 15 -7.58 -17.89 19.49
CA ARG A 15 -7.11 -17.11 20.65
C ARG A 15 -5.74 -16.50 20.42
N PRO A 16 -5.53 -15.27 20.90
CA PRO A 16 -4.22 -14.64 20.89
C PRO A 16 -3.18 -15.52 21.61
N SER A 17 -2.01 -15.68 21.01
CA SER A 17 -0.83 -16.23 21.66
C SER A 17 -0.01 -15.09 22.30
N THR A 18 1.02 -15.43 23.10
CA THR A 18 2.00 -14.44 23.57
C THR A 18 2.62 -13.65 22.44
N LEU A 19 2.88 -14.29 21.30
CA LEU A 19 3.42 -13.63 20.11
C LEU A 19 2.48 -12.52 19.59
N SER A 20 1.15 -12.64 19.79
CA SER A 20 0.24 -11.56 19.40
C SER A 20 0.43 -10.31 20.26
N ILE A 21 0.78 -10.49 21.54
CA ILE A 21 1.09 -9.38 22.43
C ILE A 21 2.42 -8.76 22.00
N ASP A 22 3.45 -9.60 21.81
CA ASP A 22 4.78 -9.16 21.41
C ASP A 22 4.74 -8.36 20.08
N LEU A 23 3.96 -8.83 19.10
CA LEU A 23 3.80 -8.11 17.84
C LEU A 23 3.00 -6.81 18.00
N ALA A 24 1.96 -6.80 18.82
CA ALA A 24 1.19 -5.57 19.06
C ALA A 24 2.03 -4.50 19.74
N GLU A 25 2.81 -4.87 20.75
CA GLU A 25 3.78 -3.98 21.42
C GLU A 25 4.83 -3.47 20.43
N LEU A 26 5.38 -4.36 19.59
CA LEU A 26 6.37 -3.99 18.57
C LEU A 26 5.81 -3.01 17.53
N LEU A 27 4.56 -3.19 17.10
CA LEU A 27 3.90 -2.26 16.16
C LEU A 27 3.67 -0.90 16.80
N VAL A 28 3.17 -0.86 18.03
CA VAL A 28 2.93 0.38 18.78
C VAL A 28 4.26 1.12 19.05
N ASP A 29 5.33 0.39 19.33
CA ASP A 29 6.68 0.98 19.55
C ASP A 29 7.35 1.42 18.24
N THR A 30 6.89 0.94 17.09
CA THR A 30 7.47 1.26 15.78
C THR A 30 6.69 2.35 15.04
N ILE A 31 5.37 2.28 14.99
CA ILE A 31 4.52 3.19 14.23
C ILE A 31 4.14 4.39 15.11
N HIS A 32 4.49 5.59 14.66
CA HIS A 32 4.33 6.83 15.43
C HIS A 32 2.88 7.10 15.89
N SER A 33 1.91 6.87 15.02
CA SER A 33 0.49 7.15 15.29
C SER A 33 -0.28 5.97 15.89
N ALA A 34 0.40 4.84 16.21
CA ALA A 34 -0.22 3.65 16.74
C ALA A 34 -0.19 3.60 18.27
N GLU A 35 -1.35 3.43 18.91
CA GLU A 35 -1.49 3.24 20.36
C GLU A 35 -2.06 1.84 20.68
N TRP A 36 -2.54 1.12 19.67
CA TRP A 36 -2.99 -0.28 19.75
C TRP A 36 -2.89 -0.94 18.37
N ALA A 37 -2.93 -2.27 18.35
CA ALA A 37 -2.96 -3.06 17.12
C ALA A 37 -3.90 -4.27 17.25
N ILE A 38 -4.53 -4.66 16.14
CA ILE A 38 -5.31 -5.89 15.96
C ILE A 38 -4.93 -6.54 14.62
N PHE A 39 -5.00 -7.87 14.55
CA PHE A 39 -4.50 -8.63 13.41
C PHE A 39 -5.60 -9.25 12.57
N ALA A 40 -5.34 -9.35 11.27
CA ALA A 40 -6.14 -10.02 10.27
C ALA A 40 -5.22 -10.77 9.28
N LYS A 41 -5.72 -11.14 8.09
CA LYS A 41 -4.93 -11.92 7.12
C LYS A 41 -4.61 -11.14 5.85
N ASN A 42 -5.58 -10.46 5.31
CA ASN A 42 -5.43 -9.73 4.06
C ASN A 42 -5.54 -8.21 4.31
N GLY A 43 -5.00 -7.41 3.40
CA GLY A 43 -5.20 -5.96 3.44
C GLY A 43 -6.68 -5.58 3.46
N SER A 44 -7.50 -6.25 2.65
CA SER A 44 -8.96 -6.04 2.63
C SER A 44 -9.63 -6.25 4.00
N ASP A 45 -9.12 -7.19 4.82
CA ASP A 45 -9.65 -7.43 6.16
C ASP A 45 -9.34 -6.25 7.09
N ALA A 46 -8.09 -5.77 7.09
CA ALA A 46 -7.66 -4.63 7.90
C ALA A 46 -8.40 -3.34 7.50
N VAL A 47 -8.54 -3.07 6.19
CA VAL A 47 -9.27 -1.91 5.68
C VAL A 47 -10.75 -1.99 6.01
N SER A 48 -11.39 -3.16 5.89
CA SER A 48 -12.79 -3.33 6.29
C SER A 48 -12.99 -3.12 7.78
N LEU A 49 -12.07 -3.61 8.61
CA LEU A 49 -12.12 -3.40 10.05
C LEU A 49 -11.93 -1.90 10.39
N ALA A 50 -11.03 -1.21 9.70
CA ALA A 50 -10.84 0.24 9.86
C ALA A 50 -12.12 1.02 9.54
N MET A 51 -12.76 0.72 8.41
CA MET A 51 -14.01 1.36 8.01
C MET A 51 -15.15 1.06 9.00
N MET A 52 -15.30 -0.18 9.45
CA MET A 52 -16.31 -0.55 10.46
C MET A 52 -16.04 0.14 11.78
N THR A 53 -14.78 0.27 12.19
CA THR A 53 -14.35 1.03 13.38
C THR A 53 -14.74 2.50 13.26
N ALA A 54 -14.47 3.13 12.14
CA ALA A 54 -14.81 4.53 11.88
C ALA A 54 -16.34 4.76 11.94
N ARG A 55 -17.12 3.88 11.30
CA ARG A 55 -18.59 3.92 11.38
C ARG A 55 -19.11 3.72 12.80
N SER A 56 -18.52 2.77 13.54
CA SER A 56 -18.89 2.50 14.94
C SER A 56 -18.58 3.70 15.85
N ALA A 57 -17.43 4.37 15.62
CA ALA A 57 -17.01 5.51 16.42
C ALA A 57 -17.84 6.77 16.17
N THR A 58 -18.24 7.00 14.92
CA THR A 58 -18.92 8.23 14.50
C THR A 58 -20.43 8.11 14.45
N GLY A 59 -20.99 6.90 14.34
CA GLY A 59 -22.40 6.66 14.07
C GLY A 59 -22.83 7.11 12.67
N ARG A 60 -21.90 7.28 11.72
CA ARG A 60 -22.13 7.77 10.37
C ARG A 60 -21.87 6.66 9.34
N ASP A 61 -22.44 6.78 8.13
CA ASP A 61 -22.42 5.70 7.14
C ASP A 61 -21.44 5.91 5.98
N LYS A 62 -21.26 7.16 5.53
CA LYS A 62 -20.51 7.44 4.30
C LYS A 62 -19.01 7.44 4.51
N ILE A 63 -18.30 7.08 3.44
CA ILE A 63 -16.83 7.14 3.38
C ILE A 63 -16.42 7.91 2.12
N ILE A 64 -15.32 8.63 2.21
CA ILE A 64 -14.66 9.26 1.07
C ILE A 64 -13.48 8.40 0.65
N MET A 65 -13.37 8.17 -0.67
CA MET A 65 -12.25 7.51 -1.35
C MET A 65 -11.79 8.37 -2.54
N TYR A 66 -10.59 8.10 -3.03
CA TYR A 66 -10.08 8.78 -4.22
C TYR A 66 -10.37 7.99 -5.49
N ASN A 67 -10.70 8.69 -6.58
CA ASN A 67 -10.87 8.10 -7.91
C ASN A 67 -9.60 7.34 -8.32
N GLY A 68 -9.76 6.07 -8.73
CA GLY A 68 -8.65 5.20 -9.13
C GLY A 68 -7.87 4.57 -7.97
N SER A 69 -8.24 4.81 -6.70
CA SER A 69 -7.62 4.13 -5.57
C SER A 69 -8.03 2.67 -5.50
N TYR A 70 -7.17 1.84 -4.90
CA TYR A 70 -7.42 0.44 -4.63
C TYR A 70 -7.17 0.14 -3.15
N HIS A 71 -8.21 -0.26 -2.43
CA HIS A 71 -8.15 -0.56 -0.99
C HIS A 71 -8.51 -2.02 -0.66
N GLY A 72 -8.68 -2.85 -1.67
CA GLY A 72 -8.95 -4.27 -1.50
C GLY A 72 -10.08 -4.79 -2.38
N THR A 73 -10.61 -5.96 -2.01
CA THR A 73 -11.51 -6.75 -2.85
C THR A 73 -12.97 -6.80 -2.37
N HIS A 74 -13.27 -6.25 -1.20
CA HIS A 74 -14.65 -6.19 -0.72
C HIS A 74 -15.48 -5.24 -1.60
N THR A 75 -16.77 -5.53 -1.77
CA THR A 75 -17.62 -4.87 -2.76
C THR A 75 -17.70 -3.35 -2.57
N TRP A 76 -17.73 -2.85 -1.34
CA TRP A 76 -17.76 -1.43 -1.02
C TRP A 76 -16.47 -0.65 -1.41
N MET A 77 -15.37 -1.36 -1.65
CA MET A 77 -14.08 -0.80 -2.09
C MET A 77 -13.95 -0.73 -3.63
N ARG A 78 -14.99 -1.15 -4.35
CA ARG A 78 -15.00 -1.25 -5.80
C ARG A 78 -15.76 -0.08 -6.42
N ASN A 79 -15.57 0.16 -7.71
CA ASN A 79 -16.29 1.20 -8.42
C ASN A 79 -17.70 0.75 -8.77
N ALA A 80 -18.63 1.70 -8.79
CA ALA A 80 -19.96 1.47 -9.32
C ALA A 80 -19.85 1.06 -10.81
N GLY A 81 -20.48 -0.05 -11.17
CA GLY A 81 -20.45 -0.59 -12.54
C GLY A 81 -19.36 -1.63 -12.80
N ASP A 82 -18.44 -1.88 -11.86
CA ASP A 82 -17.53 -3.02 -11.97
C ASP A 82 -18.34 -4.33 -12.02
N PRO A 83 -17.93 -5.32 -12.83
CA PRO A 83 -18.61 -6.60 -12.92
C PRO A 83 -18.75 -7.27 -11.53
N GLY A 84 -19.97 -7.65 -11.18
CA GLY A 84 -20.30 -8.31 -9.92
C GLY A 84 -20.52 -7.37 -8.72
N ILE A 85 -20.46 -6.05 -8.90
CA ILE A 85 -20.69 -5.07 -7.84
C ILE A 85 -22.12 -4.53 -7.94
N ALA A 86 -22.89 -4.70 -6.88
CA ALA A 86 -24.24 -4.12 -6.80
C ALA A 86 -24.17 -2.63 -6.46
N ALA A 87 -25.07 -1.82 -7.04
CA ALA A 87 -25.12 -0.38 -6.75
C ALA A 87 -25.30 -0.10 -5.24
N ALA A 88 -26.00 -0.96 -4.53
CA ALA A 88 -26.20 -0.86 -3.08
C ALA A 88 -24.89 -1.01 -2.29
N ASP A 89 -23.94 -1.79 -2.76
CA ASP A 89 -22.67 -2.03 -2.07
C ASP A 89 -21.81 -0.76 -1.97
N VAL A 90 -21.90 0.10 -2.97
CA VAL A 90 -21.11 1.34 -3.10
C VAL A 90 -21.93 2.62 -2.85
N ALA A 91 -23.19 2.50 -2.45
CA ALA A 91 -24.10 3.64 -2.24
C ALA A 91 -23.62 4.63 -1.17
N ASN A 92 -22.80 4.18 -0.24
CA ASN A 92 -22.22 5.00 0.82
C ASN A 92 -20.76 5.39 0.56
N THR A 93 -20.25 5.22 -0.66
CA THR A 93 -18.90 5.63 -1.05
C THR A 93 -18.96 6.87 -1.92
N ILE A 94 -18.22 7.90 -1.52
CA ILE A 94 -18.08 9.17 -2.22
C ILE A 94 -16.68 9.19 -2.84
N TYR A 95 -16.56 9.49 -4.11
CA TYR A 95 -15.28 9.58 -4.81
C TYR A 95 -14.91 11.04 -5.07
N ILE A 96 -13.66 11.38 -4.80
CA ILE A 96 -13.05 12.67 -5.09
C ILE A 96 -11.73 12.48 -5.85
N ASP A 97 -11.23 13.53 -6.50
CA ASP A 97 -9.95 13.46 -7.19
C ASP A 97 -8.77 13.73 -6.25
N TRP A 98 -7.65 13.09 -6.52
CA TRP A 98 -6.41 13.26 -5.76
C TRP A 98 -5.89 14.70 -5.87
N ASN A 99 -5.33 15.22 -4.78
CA ASN A 99 -4.84 16.61 -4.67
C ASN A 99 -5.92 17.69 -4.87
N ASN A 100 -7.21 17.36 -4.68
CA ASN A 100 -8.31 18.29 -4.87
C ASN A 100 -9.05 18.57 -3.55
N LEU A 101 -8.53 19.53 -2.77
CA LEU A 101 -9.13 19.91 -1.48
C LEU A 101 -10.54 20.51 -1.64
N GLN A 102 -10.81 21.20 -2.75
CA GLN A 102 -12.13 21.79 -2.98
C GLN A 102 -13.20 20.71 -3.12
N GLN A 103 -12.91 19.61 -3.84
CA GLN A 103 -13.85 18.47 -3.91
C GLN A 103 -14.05 17.82 -2.54
N LEU A 104 -13.03 17.79 -1.68
CA LEU A 104 -13.17 17.27 -0.32
C LEU A 104 -14.14 18.15 0.49
N GLU A 105 -13.97 19.46 0.45
CA GLU A 105 -14.86 20.42 1.13
C GLU A 105 -16.29 20.35 0.58
N ASP A 106 -16.46 20.29 -0.75
CA ASP A 106 -17.76 20.16 -1.41
C ASP A 106 -18.47 18.86 -1.03
N ALA A 107 -17.74 17.74 -0.97
CA ALA A 107 -18.28 16.46 -0.53
C ALA A 107 -18.75 16.50 0.92
N ILE A 108 -17.98 17.16 1.80
CA ILE A 108 -18.34 17.32 3.20
C ILE A 108 -19.59 18.20 3.34
N ALA A 109 -19.66 19.31 2.61
CA ALA A 109 -20.81 20.20 2.64
C ALA A 109 -22.09 19.52 2.12
N ALA A 110 -21.98 18.69 1.07
CA ALA A 110 -23.10 17.94 0.50
C ALA A 110 -23.62 16.82 1.41
N HIS A 111 -22.79 16.35 2.34
CA HIS A 111 -23.08 15.22 3.23
C HIS A 111 -22.74 15.54 4.70
N GLU A 112 -23.04 16.76 5.13
CA GLU A 112 -22.71 17.25 6.47
C GLU A 112 -23.23 16.29 7.57
N GLY A 113 -22.31 15.89 8.44
CA GLY A 113 -22.65 15.01 9.56
C GLY A 113 -22.86 13.52 9.21
N ASP A 114 -22.69 13.09 7.94
CA ASP A 114 -22.92 11.70 7.51
C ASP A 114 -21.63 10.97 7.07
N ILE A 115 -20.49 11.67 7.00
CA ILE A 115 -19.22 11.08 6.60
C ILE A 115 -18.48 10.54 7.82
N ALA A 116 -18.28 9.21 7.87
CA ALA A 116 -17.56 8.51 8.92
C ALA A 116 -16.05 8.62 8.75
N ALA A 117 -15.56 8.45 7.54
CA ALA A 117 -14.12 8.39 7.27
C ALA A 117 -13.73 8.91 5.89
N LEU A 118 -12.47 9.33 5.79
CA LEU A 118 -11.73 9.41 4.55
C LEU A 118 -10.64 8.34 4.58
N ILE A 119 -10.56 7.52 3.52
CA ILE A 119 -9.49 6.52 3.37
C ILE A 119 -8.62 6.86 2.18
N ALA A 120 -7.30 6.77 2.38
CA ALA A 120 -6.31 7.04 1.35
C ALA A 120 -5.05 6.20 1.51
N THR A 121 -4.36 5.94 0.40
CA THR A 121 -2.93 5.60 0.39
C THR A 121 -2.11 6.88 0.59
N PRO A 122 -0.84 6.81 1.05
CA PRO A 122 -0.06 8.04 1.34
C PRO A 122 0.24 8.89 0.11
N TYR A 123 0.24 8.29 -1.08
CA TYR A 123 0.19 8.96 -2.38
C TYR A 123 -0.57 8.09 -3.38
N MET A 124 -1.01 8.67 -4.49
CA MET A 124 -1.84 7.95 -5.45
C MET A 124 -1.03 6.94 -6.25
N GLN A 125 -1.51 5.69 -6.26
CA GLN A 125 -0.85 4.52 -6.81
C GLN A 125 -1.76 3.91 -7.88
N TYR A 126 -1.72 4.50 -9.08
CA TYR A 126 -2.55 4.03 -10.17
C TYR A 126 -2.07 2.70 -10.76
N THR A 127 -2.98 1.99 -11.38
CA THR A 127 -2.69 0.90 -12.31
C THR A 127 -2.80 1.47 -13.72
N PHE A 128 -1.82 1.26 -14.59
CA PHE A 128 -1.75 1.81 -15.96
C PHE A 128 -1.55 3.34 -16.05
N ALA A 129 -1.13 4.00 -14.99
CA ALA A 129 -0.84 5.42 -14.99
C ALA A 129 0.26 5.74 -13.97
N ASP A 130 0.75 6.97 -14.03
CA ASP A 130 1.81 7.46 -13.14
C ASP A 130 1.34 7.51 -11.68
N ASN A 131 2.23 7.19 -10.75
CA ASN A 131 2.02 7.51 -9.36
C ASN A 131 2.04 9.03 -9.15
N VAL A 132 1.19 9.54 -8.29
CA VAL A 132 1.08 10.98 -8.03
C VAL A 132 1.30 11.26 -6.55
N LEU A 133 2.41 11.94 -6.25
CA LEU A 133 2.72 12.37 -4.88
C LEU A 133 1.73 13.44 -4.38
N PRO A 134 1.55 13.57 -3.06
CA PRO A 134 0.74 14.65 -2.50
C PRO A 134 1.35 16.01 -2.84
N ALA A 135 0.50 16.99 -3.16
CA ALA A 135 0.93 18.36 -3.30
C ALA A 135 1.53 18.89 -1.98
N PRO A 136 2.44 19.86 -2.02
CA PRO A 136 2.99 20.44 -0.80
C PRO A 136 1.89 20.93 0.17
N GLY A 137 1.92 20.46 1.41
CA GLY A 137 0.94 20.82 2.44
C GLY A 137 -0.38 20.03 2.39
N TYR A 138 -0.63 19.25 1.35
CA TYR A 138 -1.90 18.55 1.13
C TYR A 138 -2.37 17.73 2.33
N TRP A 139 -1.50 16.94 2.93
CA TRP A 139 -1.85 16.09 4.08
C TRP A 139 -2.18 16.89 5.34
N ASN A 140 -1.51 18.02 5.55
CA ASN A 140 -1.83 18.91 6.68
C ASN A 140 -3.23 19.51 6.53
N ASP A 141 -3.60 19.90 5.31
CA ASP A 141 -4.93 20.42 5.02
C ASP A 141 -6.00 19.33 5.17
N VAL A 142 -5.78 18.15 4.60
CA VAL A 142 -6.69 16.98 4.75
C VAL A 142 -6.87 16.63 6.24
N ARG A 143 -5.76 16.57 7.02
CA ARG A 143 -5.84 16.30 8.46
C ARG A 143 -6.66 17.35 9.20
N SER A 144 -6.43 18.61 8.90
CA SER A 144 -7.14 19.72 9.52
C SER A 144 -8.64 19.69 9.21
N ILE A 145 -9.00 19.46 7.95
CA ILE A 145 -10.39 19.32 7.50
C ILE A 145 -11.06 18.13 8.19
N CYS A 146 -10.44 16.95 8.18
CA CYS A 146 -10.99 15.77 8.85
C CYS A 146 -11.21 16.01 10.34
N THR A 147 -10.27 16.66 11.02
CA THR A 147 -10.38 16.99 12.44
C THR A 147 -11.56 17.95 12.71
N ALA A 148 -11.71 19.00 11.90
CA ALA A 148 -12.76 20.00 12.06
C ALA A 148 -14.17 19.40 11.92
N HIS A 149 -14.32 18.36 11.09
CA HIS A 149 -15.62 17.73 10.82
C HIS A 149 -15.83 16.38 11.55
N GLY A 150 -14.87 15.97 12.39
CA GLY A 150 -14.93 14.70 13.12
C GLY A 150 -14.97 13.49 12.16
N ILE A 151 -14.23 13.56 11.07
CA ILE A 151 -14.06 12.50 10.08
C ILE A 151 -12.80 11.70 10.44
N VAL A 152 -12.91 10.39 10.53
CA VAL A 152 -11.78 9.50 10.82
C VAL A 152 -10.87 9.42 9.58
N LEU A 153 -9.60 9.77 9.74
CA LEU A 153 -8.60 9.64 8.68
C LEU A 153 -7.96 8.25 8.74
N ILE A 154 -8.24 7.42 7.73
CA ILE A 154 -7.71 6.06 7.59
C ILE A 154 -6.58 6.09 6.57
N LEU A 155 -5.38 5.71 6.98
CA LEU A 155 -4.24 5.50 6.09
C LEU A 155 -4.16 4.02 5.68
N ASP A 156 -4.28 3.77 4.39
CA ASP A 156 -3.97 2.48 3.80
C ASP A 156 -2.46 2.42 3.49
N ASP A 157 -1.70 1.92 4.44
CA ASP A 157 -0.25 1.77 4.39
C ASP A 157 0.19 0.33 4.02
N ILE A 158 -0.72 -0.45 3.44
CA ILE A 158 -0.48 -1.86 3.11
C ILE A 158 0.70 -2.03 2.14
N ARG A 159 0.85 -1.12 1.17
CA ARG A 159 1.92 -1.18 0.18
C ARG A 159 3.16 -0.39 0.60
N THR A 160 2.98 0.72 1.29
CA THR A 160 4.02 1.71 1.60
C THR A 160 4.63 1.55 2.99
N GLY A 161 3.94 0.91 3.91
CA GLY A 161 4.41 0.69 5.28
C GLY A 161 5.81 0.07 5.34
N TRP A 162 6.65 0.66 6.17
CA TRP A 162 8.07 0.33 6.40
C TRP A 162 8.97 0.43 5.15
N ARG A 163 8.52 1.12 4.10
CA ARG A 163 9.32 1.45 2.91
C ARG A 163 9.71 2.91 2.89
N LEU A 164 8.77 3.79 3.22
CA LEU A 164 9.02 5.24 3.26
C LEU A 164 9.67 5.65 4.57
N ASP A 165 9.11 5.19 5.68
CA ASP A 165 9.60 5.41 7.04
C ASP A 165 9.19 4.22 7.91
N LEU A 166 10.03 3.83 8.87
CA LEU A 166 9.69 2.79 9.85
C LEU A 166 8.57 3.22 10.78
N ALA A 167 8.49 4.52 11.07
CA ALA A 167 7.45 5.09 11.93
C ALA A 167 6.07 5.25 11.25
N GLY A 168 5.95 4.88 9.97
CA GLY A 168 4.71 4.96 9.19
C GLY A 168 4.80 5.98 8.06
N SER A 169 4.00 5.79 7.02
CA SER A 169 3.99 6.72 5.88
C SER A 169 3.35 8.07 6.23
N ASP A 170 2.50 8.13 7.23
CA ASP A 170 1.98 9.40 7.78
C ASP A 170 3.07 10.22 8.45
N HIS A 171 3.98 9.58 9.19
CA HIS A 171 5.17 10.23 9.74
C HIS A 171 6.07 10.78 8.63
N TYR A 172 6.29 10.00 7.56
CA TYR A 172 7.07 10.43 6.40
C TYR A 172 6.52 11.71 5.75
N PHE A 173 5.20 11.79 5.59
CA PHE A 173 4.54 12.96 4.99
C PHE A 173 4.14 14.05 6.00
N GLY A 174 4.47 13.89 7.28
CA GLY A 174 4.30 14.92 8.32
C GLY A 174 2.86 15.14 8.77
N PHE A 175 2.03 14.10 8.79
CA PHE A 175 0.68 14.15 9.38
C PHE A 175 0.44 12.95 10.31
N GLU A 176 -0.70 12.89 10.96
CA GLU A 176 -1.10 11.75 11.80
C GLU A 176 -2.43 11.19 11.33
N ALA A 177 -2.45 9.91 10.98
CA ALA A 177 -3.67 9.16 10.75
C ALA A 177 -4.36 8.78 12.06
N ASP A 178 -5.67 8.57 12.03
CA ASP A 178 -6.43 8.03 13.17
C ASP A 178 -6.40 6.51 13.20
N LEU A 179 -6.39 5.88 12.02
CA LEU A 179 -6.26 4.44 11.80
C LEU A 179 -5.26 4.16 10.68
N ILE A 180 -4.42 3.14 10.86
CA ILE A 180 -3.41 2.73 9.88
C ILE A 180 -3.59 1.25 9.57
N CYS A 181 -3.76 0.92 8.28
CA CYS A 181 -3.84 -0.44 7.79
C CYS A 181 -2.48 -0.90 7.27
N CYS A 182 -1.93 -1.95 7.86
CA CYS A 182 -0.64 -2.52 7.48
C CYS A 182 -0.81 -3.92 6.89
N GLY A 183 0.08 -4.32 5.97
CA GLY A 183 -0.02 -5.65 5.36
C GLY A 183 1.22 -6.06 4.59
N GLY A 184 1.24 -5.88 3.31
CA GLY A 184 2.19 -6.39 2.31
C GLY A 184 3.63 -6.70 2.76
N ALA A 185 4.31 -5.74 3.39
CA ALA A 185 5.68 -5.91 3.89
C ALA A 185 5.78 -6.46 5.32
N LEU A 186 4.66 -6.56 6.05
CA LEU A 186 4.66 -6.84 7.49
C LEU A 186 5.37 -8.16 7.87
N ALA A 187 5.22 -9.20 7.08
CA ALA A 187 5.75 -10.52 7.41
C ALA A 187 6.49 -11.20 6.23
N ASN A 188 7.03 -10.40 5.31
CA ASN A 188 7.90 -10.86 4.22
C ASN A 188 7.37 -12.12 3.51
N GLY A 189 6.12 -12.07 3.02
CA GLY A 189 5.46 -13.14 2.28
C GLY A 189 4.52 -14.02 3.11
N TRP A 190 4.51 -13.96 4.43
CA TRP A 190 3.50 -14.61 5.24
C TRP A 190 2.21 -13.79 5.32
N ASN A 191 1.08 -14.49 5.32
CA ASN A 191 -0.24 -13.89 5.26
C ASN A 191 -0.70 -13.31 6.62
N ILE A 192 -0.44 -12.05 6.83
CA ILE A 192 -0.90 -11.26 7.98
C ILE A 192 -1.11 -9.81 7.57
N SER A 193 -2.09 -9.17 8.18
CA SER A 193 -2.31 -7.73 8.17
C SER A 193 -2.61 -7.25 9.57
N ALA A 194 -2.48 -5.94 9.78
CA ALA A 194 -2.80 -5.31 11.05
C ALA A 194 -3.59 -4.03 10.81
N LEU A 195 -4.50 -3.73 11.73
CA LEU A 195 -5.05 -2.42 11.92
C LEU A 195 -4.47 -1.85 13.20
N CYS A 196 -3.84 -0.69 13.09
CA CYS A 196 -3.34 0.11 14.21
C CYS A 196 -4.16 1.40 14.32
N GLY A 197 -4.22 2.01 15.50
CA GLY A 197 -4.98 3.23 15.66
C GLY A 197 -4.78 3.95 16.96
N LYS A 198 -5.43 5.11 17.09
CA LYS A 198 -5.42 5.94 18.29
C LYS A 198 -6.35 5.39 19.37
N ASP A 199 -6.00 5.57 20.63
CA ASP A 199 -6.75 5.09 21.81
C ASP A 199 -8.23 5.53 21.79
N SER A 200 -8.52 6.71 21.24
CA SER A 200 -9.87 7.23 21.09
C SER A 200 -10.78 6.32 20.26
N LEU A 201 -10.25 5.47 19.39
CA LEU A 201 -10.99 4.55 18.52
C LEU A 201 -10.98 3.10 19.02
N LYS A 202 -10.20 2.79 20.05
CA LYS A 202 -10.03 1.42 20.59
C LYS A 202 -11.34 0.76 21.00
N ASN A 203 -12.18 1.50 21.73
CA ASN A 203 -13.48 0.97 22.17
C ASN A 203 -14.42 0.71 21.00
N ALA A 204 -14.42 1.60 19.99
CA ALA A 204 -15.21 1.41 18.79
C ALA A 204 -14.75 0.16 18.01
N CYS A 205 -13.44 -0.03 17.85
CA CYS A 205 -12.87 -1.23 17.24
C CYS A 205 -13.26 -2.50 18.01
N SER A 206 -13.18 -2.47 19.34
CA SER A 206 -13.54 -3.62 20.19
C SER A 206 -15.03 -4.00 20.12
N SER A 207 -15.90 -3.07 19.72
CA SER A 207 -17.34 -3.34 19.55
C SER A 207 -17.69 -3.98 18.21
N VAL A 208 -16.76 -3.97 17.25
CA VAL A 208 -16.97 -4.54 15.92
C VAL A 208 -16.82 -6.06 15.96
N SER A 209 -17.88 -6.78 15.55
CA SER A 209 -17.83 -8.24 15.42
C SER A 209 -17.28 -8.63 14.05
N TYR A 210 -15.96 -8.63 13.91
CA TYR A 210 -15.27 -8.98 12.67
C TYR A 210 -14.02 -9.79 12.97
N THR A 211 -13.99 -11.05 12.57
CA THR A 211 -12.90 -11.99 12.83
C THR A 211 -12.81 -13.08 11.77
N GLY A 212 -11.70 -13.78 11.73
CA GLY A 212 -11.45 -14.88 10.79
C GLY A 212 -10.72 -16.04 11.46
N THR A 213 -11.02 -17.27 11.04
CA THR A 213 -10.52 -18.52 11.64
C THR A 213 -9.01 -18.56 11.80
N TYR A 214 -8.25 -17.95 10.87
CA TYR A 214 -6.79 -18.04 10.86
C TYR A 214 -6.10 -16.75 11.32
N TRP A 215 -6.84 -15.77 11.82
CA TRP A 215 -6.28 -14.45 12.13
C TRP A 215 -5.21 -14.47 13.21
N HIS A 216 -5.33 -15.39 14.18
CA HIS A 216 -4.39 -15.54 15.29
C HIS A 216 -3.36 -16.68 15.08
N SER A 217 -3.11 -17.10 13.83
CA SER A 217 -2.10 -18.11 13.54
C SER A 217 -0.70 -17.62 13.93
N ALA A 218 0.03 -18.39 14.72
CA ALA A 218 1.29 -17.98 15.32
C ALA A 218 2.44 -17.80 14.31
N ALA A 219 2.51 -18.62 13.25
CA ALA A 219 3.62 -18.57 12.29
C ALA A 219 3.72 -17.22 11.53
N PRO A 220 2.63 -16.66 10.96
CA PRO A 220 2.68 -15.33 10.36
C PRO A 220 3.04 -14.22 11.36
N ILE A 221 2.57 -14.34 12.62
CA ILE A 221 2.89 -13.37 13.67
C ILE A 221 4.39 -13.41 14.00
N ALA A 222 4.97 -14.61 14.16
CA ALA A 222 6.42 -14.77 14.39
C ALA A 222 7.24 -14.22 13.21
N ALA A 223 6.77 -14.45 11.96
CA ALA A 223 7.42 -13.89 10.77
C ALA A 223 7.37 -12.36 10.75
N ALA A 224 6.24 -11.75 11.17
CA ALA A 224 6.11 -10.31 11.30
C ALA A 224 7.07 -9.72 12.34
N ILE A 225 7.18 -10.36 13.52
CA ILE A 225 8.15 -9.96 14.55
C ILE A 225 9.56 -10.00 13.98
N ALA A 226 9.94 -11.11 13.33
CA ALA A 226 11.28 -11.25 12.76
C ALA A 226 11.56 -10.19 11.67
N THR A 227 10.58 -9.89 10.83
CA THR A 227 10.70 -8.86 9.77
C THR A 227 10.91 -7.48 10.37
N LEU A 228 10.05 -7.06 11.30
CA LEU A 228 10.16 -5.74 11.91
C LEU A 228 11.44 -5.60 12.75
N THR A 229 11.82 -6.65 13.47
CA THR A 229 13.09 -6.67 14.22
C THR A 229 14.27 -6.45 13.29
N LYS A 230 14.33 -7.17 12.16
CA LYS A 230 15.40 -7.02 11.16
C LYS A 230 15.44 -5.63 10.53
N LEU A 231 14.29 -5.03 10.23
CA LEU A 231 14.22 -3.66 9.73
C LEU A 231 14.73 -2.64 10.76
N ARG A 232 14.38 -2.81 12.04
CA ARG A 232 14.81 -1.92 13.14
C ARG A 232 16.28 -2.09 13.52
N GLU A 233 16.85 -3.26 13.33
CA GLU A 233 18.29 -3.52 13.56
C GLU A 233 19.19 -2.92 12.48
N HIS A 234 18.65 -2.58 11.31
CA HIS A 234 19.40 -1.93 10.25
C HIS A 234 19.57 -0.43 10.57
N GLU A 235 20.77 0.10 10.36
CA GLU A 235 21.09 1.50 10.68
C GLU A 235 20.13 2.50 9.99
N ASP A 236 19.85 2.28 8.70
CA ASP A 236 18.89 3.05 7.90
C ASP A 236 18.24 2.16 6.84
N ALA A 237 17.23 1.38 7.23
CA ALA A 237 16.54 0.46 6.35
C ALA A 237 15.84 1.17 5.18
N CYS A 238 15.11 2.24 5.47
CA CYS A 238 14.35 2.97 4.47
C CYS A 238 15.26 3.76 3.52
N GLY A 239 16.32 4.38 4.03
CA GLY A 239 17.32 5.06 3.20
C GLY A 239 18.07 4.09 2.29
N TYR A 240 18.41 2.89 2.77
CA TYR A 240 19.01 1.85 1.94
C TYR A 240 18.08 1.43 0.79
N MET A 241 16.82 1.11 1.08
CA MET A 241 15.85 0.74 0.06
C MET A 241 15.61 1.87 -0.96
N ARG A 242 15.62 3.12 -0.50
CA ARG A 242 15.53 4.30 -1.37
C ARG A 242 16.75 4.40 -2.28
N MET A 243 17.95 4.24 -1.76
CA MET A 243 19.21 4.27 -2.54
C MET A 243 19.22 3.21 -3.66
N ILE A 244 18.79 1.98 -3.35
CA ILE A 244 18.64 0.90 -4.35
C ILE A 244 17.66 1.33 -5.44
N GLY A 245 16.50 1.85 -5.06
CA GLY A 245 15.47 2.31 -5.98
C GLY A 245 15.91 3.48 -6.85
N GLU A 246 16.59 4.48 -6.29
CA GLU A 246 17.14 5.62 -7.02
C GLU A 246 18.16 5.18 -8.07
N SER A 247 19.04 4.26 -7.69
CA SER A 247 20.06 3.71 -8.60
C SER A 247 19.41 2.94 -9.77
N LEU A 248 18.39 2.12 -9.46
CA LEU A 248 17.68 1.34 -10.47
C LEU A 248 16.86 2.25 -11.41
N THR A 249 16.05 3.15 -10.88
CA THR A 249 15.17 4.02 -11.68
C THR A 249 15.96 4.97 -12.56
N SER A 250 16.99 5.64 -12.03
CA SER A 250 17.86 6.52 -12.80
C SER A 250 18.63 5.77 -13.89
N GLY A 251 19.07 4.54 -13.58
CA GLY A 251 19.73 3.67 -14.56
C GLY A 251 18.78 3.26 -15.70
N LEU A 252 17.54 2.87 -15.39
CA LEU A 252 16.53 2.51 -16.39
C LEU A 252 16.21 3.68 -17.32
N GLU A 253 16.00 4.89 -16.78
CA GLU A 253 15.75 6.10 -17.56
C GLU A 253 16.94 6.44 -18.48
N SER A 254 18.16 6.38 -17.94
CA SER A 254 19.38 6.64 -18.70
C SER A 254 19.58 5.64 -19.85
N ILE A 255 19.40 4.35 -19.59
CA ILE A 255 19.56 3.29 -20.59
C ILE A 255 18.47 3.41 -21.65
N SER A 256 17.22 3.63 -21.28
CA SER A 256 16.12 3.80 -22.22
C SER A 256 16.42 4.92 -23.22
N ALA A 257 16.93 6.06 -22.73
CA ALA A 257 17.30 7.21 -23.56
C ALA A 257 18.43 6.90 -24.55
N GLN A 258 19.39 6.03 -24.20
CA GLN A 258 20.48 5.61 -25.11
C GLN A 258 19.94 4.83 -26.31
N HIS A 259 18.85 4.11 -26.15
CA HIS A 259 18.17 3.38 -27.23
C HIS A 259 17.05 4.19 -27.91
N GLY A 260 16.86 5.46 -27.53
CA GLY A 260 15.83 6.34 -28.12
C GLY A 260 14.43 6.16 -27.53
N PHE A 261 14.30 5.38 -26.46
CA PHE A 261 13.04 5.27 -25.70
C PHE A 261 12.98 6.35 -24.60
N HIS A 262 11.77 6.64 -24.14
CA HIS A 262 11.55 7.56 -23.02
C HIS A 262 10.86 6.82 -21.87
N MET A 263 11.67 6.21 -20.99
CA MET A 263 11.14 5.61 -19.77
C MET A 263 10.90 6.71 -18.72
N VAL A 264 9.75 6.65 -18.08
CA VAL A 264 9.36 7.51 -16.97
C VAL A 264 9.18 6.64 -15.72
N THR A 265 9.82 7.05 -14.64
CA THR A 265 9.64 6.47 -13.32
C THR A 265 8.89 7.44 -12.42
N THR A 266 7.91 6.95 -11.65
CA THR A 266 7.06 7.79 -10.81
C THR A 266 6.81 7.17 -9.44
N GLY A 267 6.54 7.99 -8.44
CA GLY A 267 6.41 7.61 -7.04
C GLY A 267 7.71 7.78 -6.26
N GLU A 268 7.78 7.21 -5.08
CA GLU A 268 8.98 7.19 -4.26
C GLU A 268 9.93 6.07 -4.73
N PRO A 269 11.26 6.25 -4.71
CA PRO A 269 12.21 5.28 -5.27
C PRO A 269 12.12 3.87 -4.68
N CYS A 270 11.75 3.75 -3.42
CA CYS A 270 11.54 2.44 -2.78
C CYS A 270 10.20 1.78 -3.14
N PHE A 271 9.32 2.52 -3.82
CA PHE A 271 8.01 2.06 -4.27
C PHE A 271 7.56 2.87 -5.50
N PHE A 272 7.90 2.41 -6.67
CA PHE A 272 7.79 3.15 -7.92
C PHE A 272 7.02 2.40 -9.01
N SER A 273 6.58 3.15 -10.02
CA SER A 273 6.08 2.62 -11.30
C SER A 273 7.02 3.00 -12.43
N ILE A 274 7.06 2.18 -13.46
CA ILE A 274 7.77 2.45 -14.71
C ILE A 274 6.81 2.37 -15.90
N ARG A 275 7.00 3.22 -16.89
CA ARG A 275 6.32 3.11 -18.19
C ARG A 275 7.14 3.81 -19.28
N LEU A 276 6.87 3.47 -20.55
CA LEU A 276 7.35 4.24 -21.68
C LEU A 276 6.36 5.38 -21.99
N ALA A 277 6.84 6.63 -22.03
CA ALA A 277 5.98 7.82 -22.11
C ALA A 277 5.25 7.94 -23.45
N ASP A 278 5.88 7.49 -24.54
CA ASP A 278 5.38 7.63 -25.90
C ASP A 278 4.72 6.34 -26.43
N ASP A 279 4.16 5.53 -25.52
CA ASP A 279 3.54 4.22 -25.77
C ASP A 279 2.12 4.17 -25.21
N ASP A 280 1.20 4.89 -25.83
CA ASP A 280 -0.19 5.05 -25.37
C ASP A 280 -0.96 3.73 -25.24
N ASN A 281 -0.56 2.70 -25.96
CA ASN A 281 -1.19 1.38 -25.96
C ASN A 281 -0.44 0.32 -25.16
N PHE A 282 0.67 0.69 -24.53
CA PHE A 282 1.54 -0.17 -23.72
C PHE A 282 2.17 -1.36 -24.47
N VAL A 283 2.22 -1.34 -25.80
CA VAL A 283 2.79 -2.45 -26.59
C VAL A 283 4.30 -2.51 -26.45
N LEU A 284 5.00 -1.41 -26.67
CA LEU A 284 6.46 -1.35 -26.51
C LEU A 284 6.89 -1.62 -25.08
N HIS A 285 6.11 -1.10 -24.11
CA HIS A 285 6.33 -1.36 -22.70
C HIS A 285 6.24 -2.84 -22.36
N GLN A 286 5.20 -3.54 -22.85
CA GLN A 286 5.04 -4.97 -22.64
C GLN A 286 6.13 -5.80 -23.33
N GLU A 287 6.56 -5.41 -24.54
CA GLU A 287 7.68 -6.04 -25.24
C GLU A 287 8.98 -5.90 -24.47
N PHE A 288 9.28 -4.70 -23.94
CA PHE A 288 10.42 -4.47 -23.05
C PHE A 288 10.37 -5.37 -21.82
N ILE A 289 9.25 -5.42 -21.11
CA ILE A 289 9.07 -6.30 -19.95
C ILE A 289 9.28 -7.76 -20.33
N ALA A 290 8.72 -8.21 -21.47
CA ALA A 290 8.88 -9.58 -21.96
C ALA A 290 10.35 -9.91 -22.27
N GLU A 291 11.09 -8.98 -22.86
CA GLU A 291 12.53 -9.14 -23.13
C GLU A 291 13.36 -9.17 -21.84
N CYS A 292 13.00 -8.38 -20.81
CA CYS A 292 13.61 -8.46 -19.47
C CYS A 292 13.39 -9.83 -18.83
N VAL A 293 12.15 -10.33 -18.85
CA VAL A 293 11.79 -11.64 -18.29
C VAL A 293 12.56 -12.78 -18.96
N LYS A 294 12.71 -12.77 -20.29
CA LYS A 294 13.51 -13.76 -21.04
C LYS A 294 14.97 -13.80 -20.57
N ARG A 295 15.49 -12.69 -20.05
CA ARG A 295 16.88 -12.54 -19.59
C ARG A 295 17.05 -12.67 -18.09
N GLY A 296 15.95 -12.87 -17.34
CA GLY A 296 15.97 -13.16 -15.90
C GLY A 296 15.59 -12.01 -14.98
N ALA A 297 15.19 -10.84 -15.50
CA ALA A 297 14.67 -9.73 -14.69
C ALA A 297 13.14 -9.66 -14.82
N LEU A 298 12.42 -9.75 -13.70
CA LEU A 298 10.98 -9.68 -13.64
C LEU A 298 10.51 -8.28 -13.26
N PHE A 299 10.00 -7.53 -14.23
CA PHE A 299 9.20 -6.32 -13.98
C PHE A 299 7.71 -6.61 -14.16
N ALA A 300 6.88 -6.00 -13.32
CA ALA A 300 5.43 -6.07 -13.48
C ALA A 300 4.98 -5.05 -14.55
N PRO A 301 4.21 -5.46 -15.58
CA PRO A 301 3.88 -4.56 -16.69
C PRO A 301 2.91 -3.43 -16.30
N HIS A 302 2.15 -3.60 -15.24
CA HIS A 302 1.07 -2.66 -14.86
C HIS A 302 0.94 -2.49 -13.35
N HIS A 303 2.00 -2.78 -12.60
CA HIS A 303 1.99 -2.72 -11.15
C HIS A 303 3.25 -2.01 -10.64
N ASN A 304 3.15 -1.49 -9.44
CA ASN A 304 4.29 -0.88 -8.75
C ASN A 304 5.39 -1.90 -8.46
N HIS A 305 6.62 -1.39 -8.40
CA HIS A 305 7.82 -2.11 -8.02
C HIS A 305 8.24 -1.73 -6.60
N PHE A 306 8.89 -2.63 -5.91
CA PHE A 306 9.28 -2.46 -4.52
C PHE A 306 10.74 -2.86 -4.36
N THR A 307 11.52 -2.06 -3.66
CA THR A 307 12.85 -2.44 -3.21
C THR A 307 12.80 -3.03 -1.82
N ASN A 308 13.83 -3.77 -1.45
CA ASN A 308 13.93 -4.42 -0.16
C ASN A 308 15.39 -4.50 0.34
N LEU A 309 15.60 -4.89 1.61
CA LEU A 309 16.94 -4.97 2.22
C LEU A 309 17.83 -6.10 1.69
N ALA A 310 17.28 -7.06 0.96
CA ALA A 310 18.06 -8.16 0.41
C ALA A 310 18.66 -7.84 -0.96
N GLU A 311 18.13 -6.85 -1.64
CA GLU A 311 18.68 -6.35 -2.91
C GLU A 311 20.00 -5.65 -2.67
N THR A 312 20.96 -5.88 -3.58
CA THR A 312 22.29 -5.32 -3.53
C THR A 312 22.54 -4.44 -4.76
N MET A 313 23.60 -3.63 -4.75
CA MET A 313 24.03 -2.88 -5.95
C MET A 313 24.42 -3.82 -7.11
N GLU A 314 24.90 -5.03 -6.82
CA GLU A 314 25.19 -6.03 -7.86
C GLU A 314 23.90 -6.50 -8.55
N ASP A 315 22.79 -6.64 -7.80
CA ASP A 315 21.47 -6.96 -8.38
C ASP A 315 20.96 -5.80 -9.26
N VAL A 316 21.18 -4.55 -8.84
CA VAL A 316 20.87 -3.36 -9.65
C VAL A 316 21.69 -3.36 -10.95
N ASP A 317 23.01 -3.52 -10.86
CA ASP A 317 23.89 -3.55 -12.03
C ASP A 317 23.50 -4.65 -13.01
N GLN A 318 23.22 -5.86 -12.50
CA GLN A 318 22.77 -6.98 -13.34
C GLN A 318 21.42 -6.68 -13.99
N THR A 319 20.48 -6.08 -13.26
CA THR A 319 19.17 -5.69 -13.79
C THR A 319 19.30 -4.64 -14.88
N LEU A 320 20.20 -3.67 -14.73
CA LEU A 320 20.46 -2.64 -15.73
C LEU A 320 21.14 -3.21 -17.00
N ILE A 321 22.04 -4.19 -16.86
CA ILE A 321 22.59 -4.92 -18.02
C ILE A 321 21.47 -5.61 -18.79
N ILE A 322 20.57 -6.30 -18.09
CA ILE A 322 19.43 -6.97 -18.72
C ILE A 322 18.49 -5.96 -19.40
N ALA A 323 18.23 -4.82 -18.76
CA ALA A 323 17.40 -3.77 -19.34
C ALA A 323 18.00 -3.19 -20.61
N ASN A 324 19.32 -2.98 -20.65
CA ASN A 324 20.05 -2.51 -21.84
C ASN A 324 19.89 -3.49 -23.01
N GLU A 325 20.08 -4.79 -22.77
CA GLU A 325 19.89 -5.82 -23.80
C GLU A 325 18.41 -5.93 -24.24
N ALA A 326 17.47 -5.72 -23.32
CA ALA A 326 16.04 -5.74 -23.61
C ALA A 326 15.65 -4.56 -24.52
N PHE A 327 16.11 -3.33 -24.24
CA PHE A 327 15.88 -2.18 -25.11
C PHE A 327 16.50 -2.36 -26.48
N SER A 328 17.73 -2.88 -26.58
CA SER A 328 18.37 -3.22 -27.87
C SER A 328 17.54 -4.23 -28.67
N ALA A 329 16.97 -5.25 -28.01
CA ALA A 329 16.13 -6.24 -28.67
C ALA A 329 14.81 -5.64 -29.19
N VAL A 330 14.13 -4.80 -28.40
CA VAL A 330 12.91 -4.11 -28.82
C VAL A 330 13.21 -3.14 -29.97
N ALA A 331 14.29 -2.35 -29.90
CA ALA A 331 14.71 -1.45 -30.97
C ALA A 331 14.92 -2.21 -32.29
N SER A 332 15.55 -3.38 -32.22
CA SER A 332 15.77 -4.24 -33.40
C SER A 332 14.48 -4.78 -34.01
N GLN A 333 13.44 -4.94 -33.22
CA GLN A 333 12.11 -5.41 -33.70
C GLN A 333 11.30 -4.27 -34.37
N HIS A 334 11.66 -3.01 -34.11
CA HIS A 334 10.99 -1.81 -34.62
C HIS A 334 11.93 -0.87 -35.39
N PRO A 335 12.60 -1.31 -36.48
CA PRO A 335 13.64 -0.54 -37.18
C PRO A 335 13.11 0.78 -37.78
N ASP A 336 11.83 0.84 -38.08
CA ASP A 336 11.18 2.01 -38.70
C ASP A 336 10.84 3.13 -37.67
N MET A 337 10.97 2.88 -36.38
CA MET A 337 10.65 3.84 -35.31
C MET A 337 11.83 4.73 -34.89
N GLY A 338 13.03 4.52 -35.50
CA GLY A 338 14.20 5.35 -35.25
C GLY A 338 14.90 5.07 -33.90
N PHE A 339 14.62 3.94 -33.28
CA PHE A 339 15.32 3.48 -32.09
C PHE A 339 16.72 3.01 -32.40
N THR A 340 17.61 3.04 -31.41
CA THR A 340 19.00 2.57 -31.50
C THR A 340 19.13 1.17 -30.89
N ALA A 341 19.48 0.19 -31.71
CA ALA A 341 19.65 -1.19 -31.28
C ALA A 341 20.96 -1.42 -30.47
#